data_3577c63a77506234b8bf38b7896b0913
#
_entry.id   3577c63a77506234b8bf38b7896b0913
#
_cell.length_a   1.000
_cell.length_b   1.000
_cell.length_c   1.000
_cell.angle_alpha   90.00
_cell.angle_beta   90.00
_cell.angle_gamma   90.00
#
_symmetry.space_group_name_H-M   'P 1'
#
loop_
_entity.id
_entity.type
_entity.pdbx_description
1 polymer ?
#
loop_
_entity_poly.entity_id
_entity_poly.type
_entity_poly.pdbx_seq_one_letter_code
_entity_poly.pdbx_strand_id
1 'polypeptide(L)'
;MLFRSFGTMTEGIFGQRRFLAIYLVTGFAASTASYVFGPLDSLGVGASGAIFGVFGAFIAYNLRRRNTVQGMAALRWAGTLILLNLVIAFGVRSVDWRAHLGGLVAGLVAGWAAEGFGKGEVRRYAPWIGMGAIVAVSLFAIVTRTTEIRALPLFPYL
;
A
#
# COMPACT_ATOMS: atom_id res chain seq x y z
N MET A 1 -2.82 15.21 -13.55
CA MET A 1 -3.45 14.40 -14.62
C MET A 1 -3.12 12.91 -14.52
N LEU A 2 -1.87 12.50 -14.32
CA LEU A 2 -1.45 11.07 -14.26
C LEU A 2 -2.20 10.23 -13.20
N PHE A 3 -2.40 10.77 -12.00
CA PHE A 3 -3.11 10.05 -10.93
C PHE A 3 -4.58 9.75 -11.27
N ARG A 4 -5.27 10.70 -11.90
CA ARG A 4 -6.67 10.50 -12.30
C ARG A 4 -6.81 9.37 -13.32
N SER A 5 -5.93 9.33 -14.32
CA SER A 5 -5.94 8.27 -15.34
C SER A 5 -5.60 6.91 -14.74
N PHE A 6 -4.63 6.86 -13.82
CA PHE A 6 -4.20 5.64 -13.15
C PHE A 6 -5.26 5.09 -12.19
N GLY A 7 -5.87 5.98 -11.39
CA GLY A 7 -6.98 5.62 -10.50
C GLY A 7 -8.15 5.02 -11.28
N THR A 8 -8.56 5.67 -12.37
CA THR A 8 -9.66 5.19 -13.23
C THR A 8 -9.34 3.82 -13.86
N MET A 9 -8.09 3.59 -14.30
CA MET A 9 -7.69 2.29 -14.83
C MET A 9 -7.77 1.19 -13.76
N THR A 10 -7.26 1.47 -12.55
CA THR A 10 -7.26 0.51 -11.44
C THR A 10 -8.68 0.26 -10.93
N GLU A 11 -9.51 1.29 -10.87
CA GLU A 11 -10.93 1.16 -10.55
C GLU A 11 -11.65 0.29 -11.60
N GLY A 12 -11.36 0.47 -12.88
CA GLY A 12 -11.90 -0.37 -13.96
C GLY A 12 -11.51 -1.85 -13.83
N ILE A 13 -10.31 -2.13 -13.29
CA ILE A 13 -9.84 -3.50 -13.06
C ILE A 13 -10.55 -4.17 -11.88
N PHE A 14 -10.62 -3.51 -10.72
CA PHE A 14 -11.08 -4.10 -9.47
C PHE A 14 -12.55 -3.82 -9.15
N GLY A 15 -13.13 -2.82 -9.80
CA GLY A 15 -14.44 -2.25 -9.48
C GLY A 15 -14.39 -1.28 -8.30
N GLN A 16 -15.34 -0.37 -8.24
CA GLN A 16 -15.37 0.76 -7.30
C GLN A 16 -15.20 0.36 -5.83
N ARG A 17 -15.94 -0.66 -5.37
CA ARG A 17 -15.89 -1.09 -3.96
C ARG A 17 -14.51 -1.61 -3.55
N ARG A 18 -13.91 -2.46 -4.38
CA ARG A 18 -12.57 -3.02 -4.11
C ARG A 18 -11.49 -1.96 -4.26
N PHE A 19 -11.61 -1.09 -5.24
CA PHE A 19 -10.69 0.04 -5.42
C PHE A 19 -10.66 0.93 -4.17
N LEU A 20 -11.83 1.32 -3.67
CA LEU A 20 -11.92 2.14 -2.46
C LEU A 20 -11.35 1.43 -1.23
N ALA A 21 -11.65 0.14 -1.07
CA ALA A 21 -11.11 -0.66 0.03
C ALA A 21 -9.57 -0.79 -0.07
N ILE A 22 -9.02 -1.05 -1.26
CA ILE A 22 -7.57 -1.06 -1.49
C ILE A 22 -6.96 0.28 -1.10
N TYR A 23 -7.53 1.40 -1.59
CA TYR A 23 -7.03 2.73 -1.28
C TYR A 23 -6.96 3.01 0.22
N LEU A 24 -8.05 2.73 0.96
CA LEU A 24 -8.14 3.00 2.39
C LEU A 24 -7.23 2.07 3.20
N VAL A 25 -7.26 0.76 2.92
CA VAL A 25 -6.46 -0.24 3.65
C VAL A 25 -4.96 -0.02 3.42
N THR A 26 -4.55 0.27 2.20
CA THR A 26 -3.13 0.51 1.89
C THR A 26 -2.65 1.86 2.42
N GLY A 27 -3.52 2.86 2.47
CA GLY A 27 -3.26 4.14 3.13
C GLY A 27 -3.04 3.96 4.64
N PHE A 28 -3.86 3.15 5.30
CA PHE A 28 -3.68 2.78 6.70
C PHE A 28 -2.35 2.04 6.93
N ALA A 29 -2.04 1.04 6.10
CA ALA A 29 -0.77 0.31 6.18
C ALA A 29 0.45 1.21 5.92
N ALA A 30 0.33 2.17 5.00
CA ALA A 30 1.36 3.17 4.72
C ALA A 30 1.64 4.05 5.95
N SER A 31 0.58 4.55 6.59
CA SER A 31 0.68 5.33 7.83
C SER A 31 1.27 4.50 8.97
N THR A 32 0.91 3.22 9.05
CA THR A 32 1.51 2.28 10.01
C THR A 32 3.00 2.12 9.78
N ALA A 33 3.44 1.94 8.53
CA ALA A 33 4.85 1.82 8.20
C ALA A 33 5.64 3.09 8.57
N SER A 34 5.06 4.26 8.32
CA SER A 34 5.61 5.54 8.77
C SER A 34 5.78 5.59 10.28
N TYR A 35 4.73 5.24 11.02
CA TYR A 35 4.75 5.25 12.50
C TYR A 35 5.74 4.25 13.10
N VAL A 36 5.80 3.04 12.55
CA VAL A 36 6.66 1.96 13.09
C VAL A 36 8.13 2.22 12.79
N PHE A 37 8.46 2.66 11.59
CA PHE A 37 9.85 2.81 11.13
C PHE A 37 10.33 4.27 11.10
N GLY A 38 9.43 5.22 11.38
CA GLY A 38 9.76 6.65 11.41
C GLY A 38 10.38 7.10 12.74
N PRO A 39 11.04 8.27 12.75
CA PRO A 39 11.42 8.95 13.97
C PRO A 39 10.17 9.40 14.74
N LEU A 40 10.30 9.46 16.09
CA LEU A 40 9.16 9.80 16.97
C LEU A 40 8.64 11.24 16.79
N ASP A 41 9.45 12.11 16.23
CA ASP A 41 9.17 13.53 15.98
C ASP A 41 8.69 13.83 14.55
N SER A 42 8.53 12.81 13.72
CA SER A 42 8.10 12.98 12.34
C SER A 42 6.60 12.74 12.18
N LEU A 43 5.92 13.72 11.57
CA LEU A 43 4.54 13.59 11.13
C LEU A 43 4.52 13.29 9.62
N GLY A 44 4.21 12.07 9.27
CA GLY A 44 3.92 11.71 7.87
C GLY A 44 2.50 12.14 7.49
N VAL A 45 2.38 13.15 6.62
CA VAL A 45 1.09 13.64 6.16
C VAL A 45 0.97 13.45 4.65
N GLY A 46 -0.13 12.84 4.21
CA GLY A 46 -0.47 12.81 2.79
C GLY A 46 -1.08 11.50 2.31
N ALA A 47 -1.91 11.62 1.29
CA ALA A 47 -2.54 10.48 0.61
C ALA A 47 -1.56 9.67 -0.28
N SER A 48 -0.29 10.09 -0.36
CA SER A 48 0.70 9.49 -1.27
C SER A 48 0.96 8.01 -0.99
N GLY A 49 0.95 7.59 0.29
CA GLY A 49 1.07 6.19 0.66
C GLY A 49 -0.07 5.32 0.12
N ALA A 50 -1.31 5.80 0.18
CA ALA A 50 -2.46 5.13 -0.43
C ALA A 50 -2.34 5.06 -1.96
N ILE A 51 -1.82 6.10 -2.58
CA ILE A 51 -1.55 6.15 -4.03
C ILE A 51 -0.53 5.07 -4.41
N PHE A 52 0.57 4.93 -3.65
CA PHE A 52 1.53 3.85 -3.83
C PHE A 52 0.89 2.48 -3.61
N GLY A 53 -0.08 2.36 -2.70
CA GLY A 53 -0.89 1.16 -2.54
C GLY A 53 -1.70 0.80 -3.79
N VAL A 54 -2.34 1.78 -4.41
CA VAL A 54 -3.05 1.57 -5.69
C VAL A 54 -2.07 1.17 -6.80
N PHE A 55 -0.85 1.75 -6.85
CA PHE A 55 0.22 1.32 -7.75
C PHE A 55 0.60 -0.14 -7.50
N GLY A 56 0.80 -0.54 -6.24
CA GLY A 56 1.09 -1.92 -5.86
C GLY A 56 0.02 -2.90 -6.34
N ALA A 57 -1.26 -2.57 -6.14
CA ALA A 57 -2.37 -3.40 -6.61
C ALA A 57 -2.41 -3.54 -8.13
N PHE A 58 -2.17 -2.46 -8.86
CA PHE A 58 -2.06 -2.48 -10.32
C PHE A 58 -0.89 -3.34 -10.81
N ILE A 59 0.26 -3.27 -10.15
CA ILE A 59 1.42 -4.11 -10.46
C ILE A 59 1.07 -5.57 -10.21
N ALA A 60 0.48 -5.92 -9.07
CA ALA A 60 0.08 -7.30 -8.75
C ALA A 60 -0.84 -7.89 -9.83
N TYR A 61 -1.80 -7.11 -10.31
CA TYR A 61 -2.68 -7.48 -11.42
C TYR A 61 -1.91 -7.76 -12.70
N ASN A 62 -0.98 -6.88 -13.09
CA ASN A 62 -0.25 -7.01 -14.35
C ASN A 62 0.88 -8.05 -14.28
N LEU A 63 1.42 -8.37 -13.10
CA LEU A 63 2.39 -9.46 -12.92
C LEU A 63 1.83 -10.81 -13.33
N ARG A 64 0.55 -11.07 -13.09
CA ARG A 64 -0.13 -12.29 -13.57
C ARG A 64 -0.33 -12.31 -15.09
N ARG A 65 -0.23 -11.14 -15.71
CA ARG A 65 -0.40 -10.92 -17.17
C ARG A 65 0.88 -10.53 -17.88
N ARG A 66 2.02 -10.74 -17.22
CA ARG A 66 3.36 -10.34 -17.73
C ARG A 66 3.73 -10.95 -19.09
N ASN A 67 3.10 -12.06 -19.45
CA ASN A 67 3.31 -12.73 -20.75
C ASN A 67 2.50 -12.10 -21.88
N THR A 68 1.69 -11.07 -21.61
CA THR A 68 0.97 -10.28 -22.63
C THR A 68 1.71 -8.97 -22.90
N VAL A 69 1.56 -8.47 -24.13
CA VAL A 69 2.18 -7.19 -24.52
C VAL A 69 1.68 -6.04 -23.64
N GLN A 70 0.36 -6.02 -23.35
CA GLN A 70 -0.27 -5.01 -22.52
C GLN A 70 0.21 -5.08 -21.07
N GLY A 71 0.27 -6.28 -20.47
CA GLY A 71 0.73 -6.49 -19.10
C GLY A 71 2.19 -6.06 -18.91
N MET A 72 3.06 -6.43 -19.87
CA MET A 72 4.46 -6.02 -19.81
C MET A 72 4.63 -4.50 -20.00
N ALA A 73 3.88 -3.89 -20.92
CA ALA A 73 3.90 -2.44 -21.12
C ALA A 73 3.42 -1.71 -19.85
N ALA A 74 2.34 -2.19 -19.22
CA ALA A 74 1.82 -1.65 -17.97
C ALA A 74 2.84 -1.73 -16.82
N LEU A 75 3.55 -2.86 -16.69
CA LEU A 75 4.58 -3.05 -15.67
C LEU A 75 5.78 -2.12 -15.88
N ARG A 76 6.25 -1.96 -17.12
CA ARG A 76 7.34 -1.03 -17.44
C ARG A 76 6.95 0.41 -17.09
N TRP A 77 5.75 0.82 -17.49
CA TRP A 77 5.26 2.16 -17.21
C TRP A 77 5.10 2.41 -15.70
N ALA A 78 4.45 1.49 -14.97
CA ALA A 78 4.30 1.58 -13.52
C ALA A 78 5.66 1.59 -12.80
N GLY A 79 6.59 0.74 -13.22
CA GLY A 79 7.95 0.68 -12.67
C GLY A 79 8.71 1.98 -12.85
N THR A 80 8.62 2.60 -14.03
CA THR A 80 9.25 3.91 -14.31
C THR A 80 8.68 5.00 -13.40
N LEU A 81 7.35 5.04 -13.23
CA LEU A 81 6.71 6.03 -12.36
C LEU A 81 7.09 5.84 -10.90
N ILE A 82 7.13 4.60 -10.41
CA ILE A 82 7.55 4.30 -9.04
C ILE A 82 9.01 4.70 -8.83
N LEU A 83 9.90 4.30 -9.74
CA LEU A 83 11.31 4.65 -9.64
C LEU A 83 11.51 6.18 -9.59
N LEU A 84 10.86 6.92 -10.49
CA LEU A 84 10.92 8.38 -10.51
C LEU A 84 10.44 8.98 -9.18
N ASN A 85 9.29 8.51 -8.67
CA ASN A 85 8.75 8.99 -7.39
C ASN A 85 9.62 8.60 -6.19
N LEU A 86 10.26 7.43 -6.20
CA LEU A 86 11.21 7.02 -5.15
C LEU A 86 12.46 7.92 -5.17
N VAL A 87 13.02 8.19 -6.35
CA VAL A 87 14.17 9.11 -6.48
C VAL A 87 13.83 10.48 -5.90
N ILE A 88 12.64 11.01 -6.22
CA ILE A 88 12.17 12.27 -5.64
C ILE A 88 12.00 12.15 -4.12
N ALA A 89 11.41 11.05 -3.63
CA ALA A 89 11.19 10.83 -2.21
C ALA A 89 12.48 10.74 -1.39
N PHE A 90 13.54 10.17 -1.94
CA PHE A 90 14.85 10.15 -1.28
C PHE A 90 15.57 11.50 -1.36
N GLY A 91 15.34 12.28 -2.41
CA GLY A 91 15.94 13.60 -2.61
C GLY A 91 15.27 14.72 -1.82
N VAL A 92 14.02 14.56 -1.42
CA VAL A 92 13.21 15.58 -0.75
C VAL A 92 12.91 15.15 0.69
N ARG A 93 13.54 15.82 1.66
CA ARG A 93 13.42 15.49 3.10
C ARG A 93 11.99 15.49 3.65
N SER A 94 11.07 16.19 3.02
CA SER A 94 9.66 16.25 3.43
C SER A 94 8.82 15.06 2.94
N VAL A 95 9.38 14.15 2.15
CA VAL A 95 8.66 12.99 1.61
C VAL A 95 8.94 11.76 2.44
N ASP A 96 7.89 11.16 2.97
CA ASP A 96 7.98 9.93 3.77
C ASP A 96 8.07 8.69 2.85
N TRP A 97 9.29 8.28 2.54
CA TRP A 97 9.57 7.10 1.73
C TRP A 97 9.10 5.80 2.39
N ARG A 98 9.00 5.75 3.75
CA ARG A 98 8.51 4.58 4.50
C ARG A 98 7.04 4.34 4.25
N ALA A 99 6.25 5.42 4.29
CA ALA A 99 4.84 5.36 3.91
C ALA A 99 4.67 4.89 2.46
N HIS A 100 5.50 5.36 1.54
CA HIS A 100 5.44 4.93 0.13
C HIS A 100 5.74 3.44 -0.03
N LEU A 101 6.80 2.94 0.62
CA LEU A 101 7.12 1.51 0.57
C LEU A 101 6.05 0.66 1.26
N GLY A 102 5.59 1.07 2.44
CA GLY A 102 4.51 0.38 3.17
C GLY A 102 3.24 0.29 2.35
N GLY A 103 2.83 1.39 1.72
CA GLY A 103 1.70 1.43 0.81
C GLY A 103 1.87 0.52 -0.40
N LEU A 104 3.03 0.58 -1.06
CA LEU A 104 3.34 -0.26 -2.22
C LEU A 104 3.27 -1.75 -1.90
N VAL A 105 3.89 -2.18 -0.79
CA VAL A 105 3.88 -3.59 -0.36
C VAL A 105 2.48 -4.04 0.00
N ALA A 106 1.75 -3.25 0.80
CA ALA A 106 0.35 -3.54 1.13
C ALA A 106 -0.52 -3.61 -0.13
N GLY A 107 -0.27 -2.74 -1.10
CA GLY A 107 -0.96 -2.72 -2.38
C GLY A 107 -0.68 -3.96 -3.23
N LEU A 108 0.56 -4.45 -3.28
CA LEU A 108 0.90 -5.71 -3.94
C LEU A 108 0.10 -6.89 -3.35
N VAL A 109 0.03 -6.97 -2.02
CA VAL A 109 -0.73 -8.01 -1.31
C VAL A 109 -2.23 -7.86 -1.55
N ALA A 110 -2.77 -6.65 -1.42
CA ALA A 110 -4.19 -6.36 -1.63
C ALA A 110 -4.63 -6.65 -3.09
N GLY A 111 -3.83 -6.23 -4.06
CA GLY A 111 -4.10 -6.48 -5.47
C GLY A 111 -4.03 -7.96 -5.83
N TRP A 112 -3.07 -8.68 -5.28
CA TRP A 112 -2.97 -10.13 -5.45
C TRP A 112 -4.19 -10.86 -4.86
N ALA A 113 -4.62 -10.47 -3.66
CA ALA A 113 -5.81 -11.00 -3.00
C ALA A 113 -7.10 -10.59 -3.75
N ALA A 114 -7.15 -9.38 -4.30
CA ALA A 114 -8.32 -8.87 -5.02
C ALA A 114 -8.64 -9.65 -6.31
N GLU A 115 -7.64 -10.29 -6.93
CA GLU A 115 -7.87 -11.21 -8.05
C GLU A 115 -8.40 -12.58 -7.60
N GLY A 116 -8.38 -12.84 -6.31
CA GLY A 116 -8.84 -14.07 -5.69
C GLY A 116 -7.79 -15.19 -5.72
N PHE A 117 -7.71 -15.90 -4.63
CA PHE A 117 -6.96 -17.13 -4.48
C PHE A 117 -7.90 -18.25 -4.00
N GLY A 118 -7.52 -19.51 -4.19
CA GLY A 118 -8.37 -20.66 -3.84
C GLY A 118 -9.47 -20.91 -4.87
N LYS A 119 -10.45 -21.73 -4.47
CA LYS A 119 -11.60 -22.14 -5.30
C LYS A 119 -12.92 -21.89 -4.56
N GLY A 120 -14.03 -21.83 -5.29
CA GLY A 120 -15.36 -21.68 -4.70
C GLY A 120 -15.52 -20.44 -3.85
N GLU A 121 -16.07 -20.61 -2.65
CA GLU A 121 -16.32 -19.53 -1.69
C GLU A 121 -15.04 -18.80 -1.23
N VAL A 122 -13.93 -19.51 -1.08
CA VAL A 122 -12.64 -18.89 -0.70
C VAL A 122 -12.25 -17.81 -1.71
N ARG A 123 -12.43 -18.08 -3.02
CA ARG A 123 -12.12 -17.09 -4.06
C ARG A 123 -13.02 -15.86 -3.98
N ARG A 124 -14.28 -16.02 -3.55
CA ARG A 124 -15.22 -14.92 -3.38
C ARG A 124 -14.80 -13.97 -2.27
N TYR A 125 -14.31 -14.53 -1.14
CA TYR A 125 -13.92 -13.76 0.04
C TYR A 125 -12.43 -13.40 0.08
N ALA A 126 -11.59 -13.96 -0.78
CA ALA A 126 -10.15 -13.72 -0.82
C ALA A 126 -9.76 -12.22 -0.80
N PRO A 127 -10.44 -11.32 -1.54
CA PRO A 127 -10.15 -9.88 -1.47
C PRO A 127 -10.27 -9.32 -0.06
N TRP A 128 -11.36 -9.68 0.63
CA TRP A 128 -11.67 -9.17 1.97
C TRP A 128 -10.78 -9.80 3.04
N ILE A 129 -10.46 -11.09 2.90
CA ILE A 129 -9.51 -11.79 3.78
C ILE A 129 -8.13 -11.15 3.67
N GLY A 130 -7.64 -10.89 2.46
CA GLY A 130 -6.34 -10.26 2.25
C GLY A 130 -6.27 -8.85 2.82
N MET A 131 -7.31 -8.04 2.60
CA MET A 131 -7.39 -6.70 3.17
C MET A 131 -7.52 -6.73 4.70
N GLY A 132 -8.32 -7.64 5.26
CA GLY A 132 -8.44 -7.85 6.70
C GLY A 132 -7.10 -8.25 7.34
N ALA A 133 -6.32 -9.11 6.68
CA ALA A 133 -4.99 -9.48 7.14
C ALA A 133 -4.03 -8.28 7.18
N ILE A 134 -4.06 -7.41 6.17
CA ILE A 134 -3.26 -6.17 6.15
C ILE A 134 -3.63 -5.29 7.35
N VAL A 135 -4.92 -5.10 7.60
CA VAL A 135 -5.39 -4.31 8.75
C VAL A 135 -4.95 -4.93 10.08
N ALA A 136 -5.10 -6.25 10.24
CA ALA A 136 -4.69 -6.96 11.46
C ALA A 136 -3.18 -6.83 11.72
N VAL A 137 -2.35 -7.02 10.69
CA VAL A 137 -0.88 -6.84 10.80
C VAL A 137 -0.54 -5.40 11.14
N SER A 138 -1.22 -4.42 10.53
CA SER A 138 -1.00 -3.00 10.81
C SER A 138 -1.35 -2.66 12.27
N LEU A 139 -2.50 -3.13 12.76
CA LEU A 139 -2.90 -2.93 14.16
C LEU A 139 -1.92 -3.58 15.14
N PHE A 140 -1.49 -4.81 14.86
CA PHE A 140 -0.48 -5.49 15.67
C PHE A 140 0.83 -4.70 15.73
N ALA A 141 1.31 -4.21 14.59
CA ALA A 141 2.52 -3.42 14.49
C ALA A 141 2.42 -2.08 15.25
N ILE A 142 1.25 -1.42 15.21
CA ILE A 142 0.99 -0.19 15.98
C ILE A 142 1.04 -0.49 17.47
N VAL A 143 0.36 -1.55 17.93
CA VAL A 143 0.32 -1.91 19.35
C VAL A 143 1.73 -2.21 19.87
N THR A 144 2.50 -3.05 19.15
CA THR A 144 3.88 -3.38 19.56
C THR A 144 4.76 -2.13 19.63
N ARG A 145 4.71 -1.27 18.60
CA ARG A 145 5.49 -0.03 18.60
C ARG A 145 5.09 0.91 19.72
N THR A 146 3.79 1.03 19.98
CA THR A 146 3.29 1.88 21.07
C THR A 146 3.74 1.37 22.44
N THR A 147 3.75 0.05 22.68
CA THR A 147 4.23 -0.53 23.94
C THR A 147 5.73 -0.33 24.11
N GLU A 148 6.52 -0.44 23.05
CA GLU A 148 7.95 -0.12 23.07
C GLU A 148 8.20 1.34 23.46
N ILE A 149 7.50 2.28 22.84
CA ILE A 149 7.64 3.72 23.11
C ILE A 149 7.28 4.03 24.56
N ARG A 150 6.19 3.47 25.09
CA ARG A 150 5.78 3.66 26.48
C ARG A 150 6.76 3.11 27.50
N ALA A 151 7.53 2.09 27.13
CA ALA A 151 8.56 1.51 27.98
C ALA A 151 9.85 2.36 28.03
N LEU A 152 10.00 3.38 27.21
CA LEU A 152 11.16 4.26 27.23
C LEU A 152 11.16 5.13 28.49
N PRO A 153 12.33 5.30 29.17
CA PRO A 153 12.43 6.08 30.41
C PRO A 153 12.09 7.57 30.26
N LEU A 154 11.94 8.05 29.01
CA LEU A 154 11.54 9.43 28.71
C LEU A 154 10.03 9.69 28.87
N PHE A 155 9.21 8.64 29.02
CA PHE A 155 7.74 8.72 29.14
C PHE A 155 7.22 7.94 30.36
N PRO A 156 7.67 8.25 31.60
CA PRO A 156 7.29 7.47 32.78
C PRO A 156 5.82 7.62 33.19
N TYR A 157 5.06 8.50 32.54
CA TYR A 157 3.68 8.84 32.90
C TYR A 157 2.67 8.72 31.73
N LEU A 158 3.04 8.11 30.61
CA LEU A 158 2.12 7.76 29.53
C LEU A 158 1.79 6.26 29.58
#